data_374227717c803844b4830a8aa9392aa1
#
_entry.id   374227717c803844b4830a8aa9392aa1
#
_cell.length_a   1.000
_cell.length_b   1.000
_cell.length_c   1.000
_cell.angle_alpha   90.00
_cell.angle_beta   90.00
_cell.angle_gamma   90.00
#
_symmetry.space_group_name_H-M   'P 1'
#
loop_
_entity.id
_entity.type
_entity.pdbx_description
1 polymer ?
#
loop_
_entity_poly.entity_id
_entity_poly.type
_entity_poly.pdbx_seq_one_letter_code
_entity_poly.pdbx_strand_id
1 'polypeptide(L)'
;DEYAVAIKKAGFDILTTANNHSNDRGSEGSIRTIEVLDSLKIKHLGTYKDSSERIKDYPLILEKNGIKIALLNYTFSTNGIPTKSPNIVNMIDTISMLKDILDAKKHNVDKIIVITHWGGEYKSFPDRYQRKNGEWLLSNGADIVVGGHPHWVQPIEYRKDSLNEKVIAWSL
;
A
#
# COMPACT_ATOMS: atom_id res chain seq x y z
N ASP A 1 3.75 -20.58 -8.16
CA ASP A 1 2.70 -19.95 -9.00
C ASP A 1 1.30 -20.41 -8.62
N GLU A 2 1.14 -21.65 -8.12
CA GLU A 2 -0.17 -22.21 -7.75
C GLU A 2 -0.94 -21.37 -6.73
N TYR A 3 -0.23 -20.79 -5.76
CA TYR A 3 -0.84 -19.90 -4.76
C TYR A 3 -1.43 -18.62 -5.40
N ALA A 4 -0.69 -17.99 -6.30
CA ALA A 4 -1.19 -16.81 -7.02
C ALA A 4 -2.37 -17.15 -7.94
N VAL A 5 -2.36 -18.33 -8.56
CA VAL A 5 -3.49 -18.86 -9.34
C VAL A 5 -4.73 -19.05 -8.45
N ALA A 6 -4.54 -19.59 -7.23
CA ALA A 6 -5.63 -19.78 -6.28
C ALA A 6 -6.23 -18.43 -5.83
N ILE A 7 -5.39 -17.43 -5.56
CA ILE A 7 -5.83 -16.05 -5.24
C ILE A 7 -6.66 -15.47 -6.39
N LYS A 8 -6.18 -15.60 -7.65
CA LYS A 8 -6.95 -15.12 -8.82
C LYS A 8 -8.29 -15.83 -8.96
N LYS A 9 -8.33 -17.15 -8.79
CA LYS A 9 -9.58 -17.92 -8.81
C LYS A 9 -10.54 -17.55 -7.70
N ALA A 10 -10.03 -17.12 -6.55
CA ALA A 10 -10.84 -16.63 -5.43
C ALA A 10 -11.44 -15.23 -5.69
N GLY A 11 -11.12 -14.58 -6.82
CA GLY A 11 -11.71 -13.32 -7.23
C GLY A 11 -10.92 -12.07 -6.82
N PHE A 12 -9.67 -12.20 -6.38
CA PHE A 12 -8.83 -11.04 -6.10
C PHE A 12 -8.32 -10.43 -7.41
N ASP A 13 -8.55 -9.14 -7.57
CA ASP A 13 -8.13 -8.37 -8.74
C ASP A 13 -6.86 -7.55 -8.50
N ILE A 14 -6.58 -7.22 -7.24
CA ILE A 14 -5.48 -6.33 -6.85
C ILE A 14 -4.80 -6.88 -5.61
N LEU A 15 -3.46 -6.82 -5.59
CA LEU A 15 -2.65 -7.20 -4.44
C LEU A 15 -1.67 -6.09 -4.06
N THR A 16 -1.50 -5.88 -2.76
CA THR A 16 -0.42 -5.04 -2.21
C THR A 16 0.82 -5.89 -2.00
N THR A 17 1.98 -5.38 -2.39
CA THR A 17 3.24 -6.13 -2.38
C THR A 17 4.31 -5.51 -1.49
N ALA A 18 4.15 -4.25 -1.03
CA ALA A 18 5.04 -3.67 -0.04
C ALA A 18 4.66 -4.17 1.36
N ASN A 19 5.47 -5.05 1.89
CA ASN A 19 5.40 -5.60 3.24
C ASN A 19 6.82 -5.92 3.75
N ASN A 20 6.96 -6.35 5.01
CA ASN A 20 8.26 -6.63 5.60
C ASN A 20 8.98 -7.84 4.97
N HIS A 21 8.29 -8.69 4.22
CA HIS A 21 8.83 -9.85 3.52
C HIS A 21 9.10 -9.61 2.02
N SER A 22 8.94 -8.37 1.53
CA SER A 22 9.14 -8.05 0.11
C SER A 22 10.51 -8.46 -0.45
N ASN A 23 11.53 -8.48 0.39
CA ASN A 23 12.92 -8.78 0.01
C ASN A 23 13.45 -10.15 0.47
N ASP A 24 12.61 -11.03 1.03
CA ASP A 24 13.05 -12.33 1.59
C ASP A 24 13.80 -13.22 0.60
N ARG A 25 13.50 -13.10 -0.68
CA ARG A 25 14.16 -13.82 -1.78
C ARG A 25 14.99 -12.89 -2.67
N GLY A 26 15.34 -11.69 -2.16
CA GLY A 26 16.12 -10.69 -2.91
C GLY A 26 15.40 -10.17 -4.14
N SER A 27 16.18 -9.53 -5.02
CA SER A 27 15.66 -8.93 -6.25
C SER A 27 14.99 -9.93 -7.19
N GLU A 28 15.56 -11.11 -7.34
CA GLU A 28 15.00 -12.16 -8.20
C GLU A 28 13.61 -12.60 -7.73
N GLY A 29 13.43 -12.77 -6.41
CA GLY A 29 12.14 -13.13 -5.84
C GLY A 29 11.09 -12.04 -6.00
N SER A 30 11.49 -10.77 -5.84
CA SER A 30 10.63 -9.61 -6.06
C SER A 30 10.19 -9.51 -7.52
N ILE A 31 11.14 -9.57 -8.47
CA ILE A 31 10.86 -9.55 -9.91
C ILE A 31 9.93 -10.70 -10.29
N ARG A 32 10.23 -11.93 -9.84
CA ARG A 32 9.41 -13.10 -10.12
C ARG A 32 7.97 -12.92 -9.60
N THR A 33 7.79 -12.35 -8.41
CA THR A 33 6.45 -12.07 -7.87
C THR A 33 5.68 -11.14 -8.81
N ILE A 34 6.29 -10.05 -9.25
CA ILE A 34 5.69 -9.12 -10.21
C ILE A 34 5.31 -9.85 -11.51
N GLU A 35 6.22 -10.61 -12.10
CA GLU A 35 5.98 -11.34 -13.36
C GLU A 35 4.84 -12.36 -13.26
N VAL A 36 4.73 -13.06 -12.14
CA VAL A 36 3.63 -13.99 -11.89
C VAL A 36 2.29 -13.24 -11.79
N LEU A 37 2.24 -12.12 -11.06
CA LEU A 37 1.03 -11.31 -10.94
C LEU A 37 0.61 -10.74 -12.30
N ASP A 38 1.57 -10.22 -13.08
CA ASP A 38 1.34 -9.72 -14.44
C ASP A 38 0.77 -10.80 -15.37
N SER A 39 1.37 -12.00 -15.35
CA SER A 39 0.93 -13.13 -16.16
C SER A 39 -0.51 -13.55 -15.88
N LEU A 40 -0.95 -13.40 -14.62
CA LEU A 40 -2.29 -13.70 -14.16
C LEU A 40 -3.25 -12.50 -14.29
N LYS A 41 -2.78 -11.36 -14.79
CA LYS A 41 -3.53 -10.10 -14.87
C LYS A 41 -4.10 -9.68 -13.50
N ILE A 42 -3.31 -9.87 -12.46
CA ILE A 42 -3.58 -9.33 -11.13
C ILE A 42 -2.85 -8.00 -11.02
N LYS A 43 -3.57 -6.92 -10.84
CA LYS A 43 -2.95 -5.62 -10.57
C LYS A 43 -2.21 -5.66 -9.23
N HIS A 44 -1.06 -5.03 -9.16
CA HIS A 44 -0.30 -4.98 -7.92
C HIS A 44 0.31 -3.59 -7.71
N LEU A 45 0.64 -3.29 -6.47
CA LEU A 45 1.28 -2.03 -6.11
C LEU A 45 2.13 -2.21 -4.85
N GLY A 46 3.21 -1.42 -4.78
CA GLY A 46 4.10 -1.39 -3.61
C GLY A 46 5.53 -1.82 -3.89
N THR A 47 5.73 -2.76 -4.84
CA THR A 47 7.06 -3.18 -5.32
C THR A 47 7.12 -3.07 -6.83
N TYR A 48 8.31 -2.73 -7.37
CA TYR A 48 8.54 -2.49 -8.80
C TYR A 48 9.92 -3.00 -9.22
N LYS A 49 10.05 -3.40 -10.47
CA LYS A 49 11.32 -3.84 -11.06
C LYS A 49 12.32 -2.69 -11.14
N ASP A 50 11.82 -1.48 -11.40
CA ASP A 50 12.62 -0.27 -11.51
C ASP A 50 11.77 1.01 -11.38
N SER A 51 12.42 2.17 -11.48
CA SER A 51 11.77 3.48 -11.42
C SER A 51 10.84 3.76 -12.60
N SER A 52 11.10 3.20 -13.77
CA SER A 52 10.27 3.39 -14.97
C SER A 52 8.91 2.71 -14.79
N GLU A 53 8.92 1.46 -14.30
CA GLU A 53 7.70 0.73 -13.97
C GLU A 53 6.91 1.46 -12.87
N ARG A 54 7.60 1.91 -11.80
CA ARG A 54 6.94 2.66 -10.73
C ARG A 54 6.28 3.94 -11.23
N ILE A 55 6.95 4.72 -12.06
CA ILE A 55 6.41 5.98 -12.61
C ILE A 55 5.18 5.71 -13.48
N LYS A 56 5.19 4.63 -14.25
CA LYS A 56 4.10 4.26 -15.14
C LYS A 56 2.87 3.76 -14.38
N ASP A 57 3.07 2.94 -13.37
CA ASP A 57 2.00 2.13 -12.76
C ASP A 57 1.58 2.61 -11.35
N TYR A 58 2.19 3.70 -10.85
CA TYR A 58 1.92 4.24 -9.52
C TYR A 58 1.74 5.76 -9.51
N PRO A 59 0.72 6.32 -8.82
CA PRO A 59 -0.30 5.64 -8.02
C PRO A 59 -1.22 4.73 -8.86
N LEU A 60 -1.73 3.64 -8.27
CA LEU A 60 -2.68 2.78 -8.98
C LEU A 60 -4.06 3.45 -9.02
N ILE A 61 -4.47 3.88 -10.19
CA ILE A 61 -5.77 4.54 -10.40
C ILE A 61 -6.79 3.50 -10.85
N LEU A 62 -7.94 3.50 -10.20
CA LEU A 62 -9.09 2.64 -10.51
C LEU A 62 -10.32 3.49 -10.72
N GLU A 63 -11.13 3.10 -11.70
CA GLU A 63 -12.43 3.73 -11.94
C GLU A 63 -13.48 2.64 -12.13
N LYS A 64 -14.58 2.74 -11.40
CA LYS A 64 -15.72 1.85 -11.51
C LYS A 64 -17.00 2.56 -11.11
N ASN A 65 -18.04 2.44 -11.95
CA ASN A 65 -19.37 3.03 -11.70
C ASN A 65 -19.32 4.57 -11.46
N GLY A 66 -18.42 5.27 -12.15
CA GLY A 66 -18.26 6.72 -12.01
C GLY A 66 -17.49 7.16 -10.76
N ILE A 67 -16.98 6.24 -9.96
CA ILE A 67 -16.12 6.54 -8.79
C ILE A 67 -14.68 6.24 -9.18
N LYS A 68 -13.81 7.22 -8.99
CA LYS A 68 -12.38 7.13 -9.28
C LYS A 68 -11.56 7.17 -8.00
N ILE A 69 -10.72 6.18 -7.77
CA ILE A 69 -9.89 6.08 -6.58
C ILE A 69 -8.41 5.91 -6.92
N ALA A 70 -7.55 6.44 -6.06
CA ALA A 70 -6.12 6.13 -6.07
C ALA A 70 -5.78 5.18 -4.92
N LEU A 71 -5.04 4.13 -5.23
CA LEU A 71 -4.47 3.23 -4.22
C LEU A 71 -2.97 3.49 -4.09
N LEU A 72 -2.52 3.61 -2.84
CA LEU A 72 -1.12 3.74 -2.46
C LEU A 72 -0.77 2.61 -1.47
N ASN A 73 0.46 2.08 -1.54
CA ASN A 73 0.90 1.02 -0.62
C ASN A 73 2.34 1.24 -0.18
N TYR A 74 2.58 1.10 1.13
CA TYR A 74 3.89 1.30 1.76
C TYR A 74 4.13 0.30 2.88
N THR A 75 5.40 0.01 3.15
CA THR A 75 5.84 -0.79 4.31
C THR A 75 6.81 -0.01 5.19
N PHE A 76 6.81 -0.32 6.48
CA PHE A 76 7.74 0.27 7.45
C PHE A 76 9.14 -0.34 7.42
N SER A 77 9.25 -1.57 6.89
CA SER A 77 10.50 -2.35 6.93
C SER A 77 10.50 -3.41 5.82
N THR A 78 11.68 -3.92 5.54
CA THR A 78 11.94 -5.14 4.75
C THR A 78 12.77 -6.13 5.59
N ASN A 79 12.50 -6.20 6.90
CA ASN A 79 13.21 -7.05 7.86
C ASN A 79 14.74 -6.87 7.83
N GLY A 80 15.20 -5.62 7.56
CA GLY A 80 16.62 -5.30 7.46
C GLY A 80 17.30 -5.79 6.18
N ILE A 81 16.59 -6.41 5.25
CA ILE A 81 17.13 -6.83 3.96
C ILE A 81 17.04 -5.64 2.99
N PRO A 82 18.17 -5.09 2.52
CA PRO A 82 18.14 -3.91 1.66
C PRO A 82 17.55 -4.21 0.29
N THR A 83 16.75 -3.28 -0.21
CA THR A 83 16.29 -3.32 -1.61
C THR A 83 17.47 -2.94 -2.52
N LYS A 84 17.84 -3.86 -3.41
CA LYS A 84 18.93 -3.63 -4.37
C LYS A 84 18.41 -2.92 -5.63
N SER A 85 19.09 -1.87 -6.05
CA SER A 85 18.84 -1.23 -7.36
C SER A 85 18.93 -2.27 -8.48
N PRO A 86 18.04 -2.20 -9.52
CA PRO A 86 17.06 -1.14 -9.77
C PRO A 86 15.70 -1.33 -9.06
N ASN A 87 15.50 -2.44 -8.32
CA ASN A 87 14.22 -2.71 -7.67
C ASN A 87 13.81 -1.63 -6.67
N ILE A 88 12.52 -1.49 -6.50
CA ILE A 88 11.92 -0.52 -5.56
C ILE A 88 10.91 -1.25 -4.68
N VAL A 89 10.98 -0.98 -3.38
CA VAL A 89 9.92 -1.24 -2.41
C VAL A 89 9.48 0.12 -1.84
N ASN A 90 8.20 0.42 -1.90
CA ASN A 90 7.68 1.66 -1.33
C ASN A 90 7.76 1.62 0.20
N MET A 91 8.68 2.39 0.75
CA MET A 91 8.84 2.54 2.20
C MET A 91 7.97 3.67 2.75
N ILE A 92 7.57 3.55 4.02
CA ILE A 92 6.93 4.66 4.75
C ILE A 92 7.96 5.77 4.95
N ASP A 93 7.91 6.75 4.07
CA ASP A 93 8.72 7.98 4.07
C ASP A 93 7.83 9.17 3.72
N THR A 94 7.81 10.19 4.58
CA THR A 94 6.88 11.32 4.44
C THR A 94 7.11 12.14 3.19
N ILE A 95 8.35 12.21 2.67
CA ILE A 95 8.66 12.97 1.45
C ILE A 95 8.08 12.24 0.24
N SER A 96 8.36 10.94 0.12
CA SER A 96 7.86 10.10 -0.97
C SER A 96 6.33 9.98 -0.92
N MET A 97 5.77 9.72 0.27
CA MET A 97 4.32 9.63 0.45
C MET A 97 3.60 10.92 0.07
N LEU A 98 4.13 12.10 0.44
CA LEU A 98 3.53 13.38 0.06
C LEU A 98 3.53 13.56 -1.45
N LYS A 99 4.65 13.28 -2.11
CA LYS A 99 4.76 13.35 -3.58
C LYS A 99 3.70 12.46 -4.24
N ASP A 100 3.58 11.21 -3.79
CA ASP A 100 2.64 10.25 -4.36
C ASP A 100 1.17 10.66 -4.13
N ILE A 101 0.83 11.22 -2.97
CA ILE A 101 -0.50 11.78 -2.68
C ILE A 101 -0.79 12.98 -3.61
N LEU A 102 0.19 13.86 -3.81
CA LEU A 102 0.03 14.99 -4.74
C LEU A 102 -0.11 14.53 -6.19
N ASP A 103 0.61 13.48 -6.59
CA ASP A 103 0.46 12.87 -7.90
C ASP A 103 -0.91 12.21 -8.06
N ALA A 104 -1.42 11.50 -7.05
CA ALA A 104 -2.77 10.95 -7.05
C ALA A 104 -3.84 12.04 -7.29
N LYS A 105 -3.71 13.17 -6.63
CA LYS A 105 -4.65 14.32 -6.79
C LYS A 105 -4.70 14.85 -8.23
N LYS A 106 -3.60 14.79 -8.98
CA LYS A 106 -3.57 15.24 -10.39
C LYS A 106 -4.48 14.41 -11.31
N HIS A 107 -4.85 13.19 -10.88
CA HIS A 107 -5.76 12.33 -11.62
C HIS A 107 -7.25 12.61 -11.37
N ASN A 108 -7.59 13.66 -10.60
CA ASN A 108 -8.96 14.01 -10.23
C ASN A 108 -9.72 12.81 -9.63
N VAL A 109 -9.12 12.19 -8.63
CA VAL A 109 -9.71 11.05 -7.91
C VAL A 109 -10.69 11.52 -6.84
N ASP A 110 -11.76 10.76 -6.62
CA ASP A 110 -12.74 11.03 -5.58
C ASP A 110 -12.21 10.69 -4.19
N LYS A 111 -11.36 9.64 -4.09
CA LYS A 111 -10.78 9.16 -2.84
C LYS A 111 -9.34 8.67 -3.02
N ILE A 112 -8.51 8.93 -2.02
CA ILE A 112 -7.16 8.38 -1.90
C ILE A 112 -7.15 7.38 -0.75
N ILE A 113 -6.85 6.12 -1.07
CA ILE A 113 -6.75 5.01 -0.11
C ILE A 113 -5.29 4.63 0.04
N VAL A 114 -4.77 4.71 1.25
CA VAL A 114 -3.39 4.34 1.56
C VAL A 114 -3.39 3.05 2.37
N ILE A 115 -2.71 2.03 1.85
CA ILE A 115 -2.57 0.74 2.49
C ILE A 115 -1.15 0.67 3.07
N THR A 116 -1.04 0.42 4.36
CA THR A 116 0.24 0.43 5.08
C THR A 116 0.50 -0.90 5.77
N HIS A 117 1.74 -1.32 5.73
CA HIS A 117 2.23 -2.48 6.46
C HIS A 117 3.16 -1.97 7.58
N TRP A 118 2.71 -1.98 8.84
CA TRP A 118 3.33 -1.23 9.92
C TRP A 118 3.01 -1.74 11.32
N GLY A 119 3.73 -1.20 12.31
CA GLY A 119 3.44 -1.41 13.74
C GLY A 119 4.13 -2.63 14.33
N GLY A 120 3.91 -2.85 15.61
CA GLY A 120 4.42 -4.01 16.34
C GLY A 120 3.46 -5.19 16.28
N GLU A 121 4.00 -6.38 16.11
CA GLU A 121 3.23 -7.63 16.09
C GLU A 121 2.49 -7.88 17.42
N TYR A 122 1.32 -8.50 17.32
CA TYR A 122 0.48 -8.98 18.45
C TYR A 122 0.07 -7.87 19.42
N LYS A 123 -0.10 -6.65 18.93
CA LYS A 123 -0.63 -5.51 19.69
C LYS A 123 -2.08 -5.25 19.31
N SER A 124 -2.97 -5.17 20.31
CA SER A 124 -4.40 -4.87 20.13
C SER A 124 -4.69 -3.39 19.90
N PHE A 125 -3.72 -2.51 20.08
CA PHE A 125 -3.83 -1.07 19.84
C PHE A 125 -2.66 -0.55 19.03
N PRO A 126 -2.89 0.48 18.20
CA PRO A 126 -1.83 1.10 17.39
C PRO A 126 -0.75 1.71 18.28
N ASP A 127 0.50 1.46 17.94
CA ASP A 127 1.65 2.04 18.60
C ASP A 127 1.88 3.52 18.19
N ARG A 128 2.90 4.14 18.79
CA ARG A 128 3.25 5.55 18.51
C ARG A 128 3.64 5.78 17.04
N TYR A 129 4.31 4.80 16.42
CA TYR A 129 4.73 4.90 15.02
C TYR A 129 3.52 4.87 14.08
N GLN A 130 2.60 3.93 14.28
CA GLN A 130 1.35 3.85 13.53
C GLN A 130 0.55 5.14 13.67
N ARG A 131 0.32 5.61 14.92
CA ARG A 131 -0.43 6.85 15.18
C ARG A 131 0.19 8.05 14.47
N LYS A 132 1.50 8.27 14.61
CA LYS A 132 2.20 9.37 13.96
C LYS A 132 2.00 9.38 12.44
N ASN A 133 2.22 8.22 11.79
CA ASN A 133 2.13 8.14 10.33
C ASN A 133 0.68 8.14 9.83
N GLY A 134 -0.26 7.51 10.55
CA GLY A 134 -1.67 7.52 10.22
C GLY A 134 -2.28 8.92 10.28
N GLU A 135 -2.01 9.67 11.35
CA GLU A 135 -2.43 11.06 11.46
C GLU A 135 -1.82 11.93 10.35
N TRP A 136 -0.54 11.72 10.07
CA TRP A 136 0.14 12.44 9.01
C TRP A 136 -0.50 12.16 7.64
N LEU A 137 -0.80 10.89 7.30
CA LEU A 137 -1.46 10.51 6.05
C LEU A 137 -2.82 11.17 5.90
N LEU A 138 -3.67 11.09 6.93
CA LEU A 138 -4.99 11.73 6.92
C LEU A 138 -4.89 13.25 6.77
N SER A 139 -3.92 13.88 7.44
CA SER A 139 -3.72 15.34 7.39
C SER A 139 -3.19 15.80 6.02
N ASN A 140 -2.51 14.95 5.26
CA ASN A 140 -1.92 15.30 3.97
C ASN A 140 -2.75 14.87 2.75
N GLY A 141 -3.91 14.28 2.96
CA GLY A 141 -4.87 14.07 1.88
C GLY A 141 -5.28 12.63 1.62
N ALA A 142 -4.85 11.67 2.45
CA ALA A 142 -5.49 10.36 2.45
C ALA A 142 -6.92 10.48 3.00
N ASP A 143 -7.87 9.83 2.36
CA ASP A 143 -9.26 9.72 2.83
C ASP A 143 -9.43 8.46 3.68
N ILE A 144 -8.78 7.39 3.28
CA ILE A 144 -8.86 6.09 3.94
C ILE A 144 -7.43 5.56 4.15
N VAL A 145 -7.13 5.13 5.36
CA VAL A 145 -5.88 4.43 5.68
C VAL A 145 -6.23 3.03 6.18
N VAL A 146 -5.60 2.01 5.59
CA VAL A 146 -5.80 0.60 5.95
C VAL A 146 -4.45 0.01 6.36
N GLY A 147 -4.31 -0.32 7.62
CA GLY A 147 -3.11 -0.93 8.18
C GLY A 147 -3.15 -2.45 8.17
N GLY A 148 -1.98 -3.06 8.18
CA GLY A 148 -1.74 -4.48 8.39
C GLY A 148 -0.37 -4.69 9.01
N HIS A 149 0.05 -5.91 9.22
CA HIS A 149 1.26 -6.39 9.87
C HIS A 149 1.10 -6.82 11.34
N PRO A 150 0.36 -6.14 12.22
CA PRO A 150 0.30 -6.56 13.62
C PRO A 150 -0.19 -8.00 13.87
N HIS A 151 -0.74 -8.69 12.86
CA HIS A 151 -1.36 -10.02 13.00
C HIS A 151 -2.45 -10.06 14.09
N TRP A 152 -3.03 -8.90 14.37
CA TRP A 152 -4.05 -8.67 15.37
C TRP A 152 -4.95 -7.53 14.88
N VAL A 153 -6.25 -7.72 14.94
CA VAL A 153 -7.20 -6.67 14.56
C VAL A 153 -7.10 -5.52 15.56
N GLN A 154 -6.88 -4.32 15.03
CA GLN A 154 -6.83 -3.09 15.82
C GLN A 154 -8.06 -2.22 15.53
N PRO A 155 -8.33 -1.17 16.34
CA PRO A 155 -9.50 -0.32 16.16
C PRO A 155 -9.63 0.27 14.75
N ILE A 156 -10.88 0.50 14.35
CA ILE A 156 -11.24 1.31 13.19
C ILE A 156 -11.82 2.62 13.71
N GLU A 157 -11.30 3.73 13.23
CA GLU A 157 -11.77 5.07 13.60
C GLU A 157 -12.40 5.75 12.36
N TYR A 158 -13.63 6.22 12.52
CA TYR A 158 -14.28 7.09 11.56
C TYR A 158 -14.24 8.51 12.06
N ARG A 159 -13.85 9.44 11.20
CA ARG A 159 -13.72 10.84 11.51
C ARG A 159 -14.51 11.67 10.51
N LYS A 160 -15.35 12.55 11.01
CA LYS A 160 -16.15 13.44 10.20
C LYS A 160 -16.01 14.86 10.70
N ASP A 161 -15.66 15.75 9.82
CA ASP A 161 -15.80 17.20 10.00
C ASP A 161 -16.85 17.75 8.99
N SER A 162 -17.03 19.06 8.95
CA SER A 162 -18.03 19.70 8.08
C SER A 162 -17.77 19.49 6.58
N LEU A 163 -16.56 19.13 6.19
CA LEU A 163 -16.13 19.08 4.79
C LEU A 163 -15.61 17.70 4.36
N ASN A 164 -15.16 16.87 5.32
CA ASN A 164 -14.44 15.65 5.03
C ASN A 164 -14.89 14.48 5.90
N GLU A 165 -14.91 13.31 5.29
CA GLU A 165 -15.08 12.03 5.98
C GLU A 165 -13.82 11.20 5.76
N LYS A 166 -13.23 10.71 6.83
CA LYS A 166 -11.98 9.96 6.83
C LYS A 166 -12.10 8.69 7.67
N VAL A 167 -11.41 7.65 7.25
CA VAL A 167 -11.38 6.37 7.97
C VAL A 167 -9.94 5.92 8.17
N ILE A 168 -9.65 5.40 9.33
CA ILE A 168 -8.41 4.68 9.57
C ILE A 168 -8.70 3.35 10.26
N ALA A 169 -8.38 2.24 9.59
CA ALA A 169 -8.29 0.91 10.17
C ALA A 169 -6.83 0.65 10.52
N TRP A 170 -6.50 0.62 11.80
CA TRP A 170 -5.10 0.53 12.23
C TRP A 170 -4.44 -0.80 11.91
N SER A 171 -5.22 -1.90 11.91
CA SER A 171 -4.82 -3.22 11.42
C SER A 171 -6.06 -4.07 11.15
N LEU A 172 -6.12 -4.70 10.00
CA LEU A 172 -7.10 -5.68 9.57
C LEU A 172 -6.47 -7.08 9.49
#